data_da0121947263d8a124c93655298d3b45
#
_entry.id   da0121947263d8a124c93655298d3b45
#
_cell.length_a   1.000
_cell.length_b   1.000
_cell.length_c   1.000
_cell.angle_alpha   90.00
_cell.angle_beta   90.00
_cell.angle_gamma   90.00
#
_symmetry.space_group_name_H-M   'P 1'
#
loop_
_entity.id
_entity.type
_entity.pdbx_description
1 polymer ?
#
loop_
_entity_poly.entity_id
_entity_poly.type
_entity_poly.pdbx_seq_one_letter_code
_entity_poly.pdbx_strand_id
1 'polypeptide(L)'
;MRKGILEYCILLIINKKPVYVSDIISELKEAHLIVVEGTLYPLLSRLKNGGLLSYQWQESMQGPPRKYYELTDAGRSFLQELENAWNDIRHTIEKVSVDNTIAVVQ
;
A
#
# COMPACT_ATOMS: atom_id res chain seq x y z
N MET A 1 -0.27 -12.48 6.36
CA MET A 1 -1.13 -11.35 6.68
C MET A 1 -0.43 -10.00 6.64
N ARG A 2 0.75 -9.86 7.24
CA ARG A 2 1.54 -8.61 7.18
C ARG A 2 1.84 -8.17 5.75
N LYS A 3 2.19 -9.12 4.89
CA LYS A 3 2.50 -8.83 3.49
C LYS A 3 1.32 -8.21 2.76
N GLY A 4 0.12 -8.77 2.98
CA GLY A 4 -1.08 -8.26 2.32
C GLY A 4 -1.43 -6.85 2.77
N ILE A 5 -1.24 -6.54 4.05
CA ILE A 5 -1.48 -5.19 4.59
C ILE A 5 -0.50 -4.20 3.98
N LEU A 6 0.78 -4.56 3.91
CA LEU A 6 1.79 -3.66 3.37
C LEU A 6 1.57 -3.40 1.90
N GLU A 7 1.29 -4.44 1.10
CA GLU A 7 0.99 -4.26 -0.32
C GLU A 7 -0.22 -3.35 -0.52
N TYR A 8 -1.27 -3.55 0.25
CA TYR A 8 -2.46 -2.73 0.18
C TYR A 8 -2.15 -1.26 0.49
N CYS A 9 -1.39 -1.01 1.55
CA CYS A 9 -0.98 0.36 1.91
C CYS A 9 -0.14 1.00 0.80
N ILE A 10 0.79 0.26 0.21
CA ILE A 10 1.63 0.77 -0.88
C ILE A 10 0.76 1.16 -2.07
N LEU A 11 -0.18 0.31 -2.46
CA LEU A 11 -1.06 0.59 -3.58
C LEU A 11 -1.96 1.80 -3.32
N LEU A 12 -2.46 1.93 -2.08
CA LEU A 12 -3.25 3.10 -1.69
C LEU A 12 -2.46 4.39 -1.81
N ILE A 13 -1.21 4.37 -1.38
CA ILE A 13 -0.34 5.55 -1.46
C ILE A 13 -0.08 5.94 -2.91
N ILE A 14 0.26 4.97 -3.76
CA ILE A 14 0.57 5.22 -5.16
C ILE A 14 -0.68 5.62 -5.93
N ASN A 15 -1.86 5.15 -5.51
CA ASN A 15 -3.11 5.50 -6.18
C ASN A 15 -3.47 6.98 -6.06
N LYS A 16 -3.05 7.64 -4.99
CA LYS A 16 -3.35 9.06 -4.80
C LYS A 16 -2.65 9.94 -5.83
N LYS A 17 -1.40 9.62 -6.12
CA LYS A 17 -0.57 10.33 -7.10
C LYS A 17 0.71 9.52 -7.31
N PRO A 18 1.40 9.71 -8.44
CA PRO A 18 2.72 9.09 -8.62
C PRO A 18 3.69 9.55 -7.53
N VAL A 19 4.55 8.65 -7.09
CA VAL A 19 5.44 8.91 -5.95
C VAL A 19 6.81 8.29 -6.14
N TYR A 20 7.79 8.84 -5.43
CA TYR A 20 9.10 8.23 -5.24
C TYR A 20 9.06 7.22 -4.09
N VAL A 21 10.05 6.34 -4.05
CA VAL A 21 10.17 5.37 -2.94
C VAL A 21 10.26 6.07 -1.59
N SER A 22 11.00 7.19 -1.53
CA SER A 22 11.13 7.96 -0.29
C SER A 22 9.79 8.50 0.20
N ASP A 23 8.89 8.85 -0.72
CA ASP A 23 7.54 9.31 -0.35
C ASP A 23 6.73 8.19 0.27
N ILE A 24 6.85 6.98 -0.27
CA ILE A 24 6.15 5.82 0.27
C ILE A 24 6.61 5.55 1.70
N ILE A 25 7.92 5.55 1.91
CA ILE A 25 8.50 5.32 3.23
C ILE A 25 8.02 6.37 4.23
N SER A 26 8.00 7.64 3.81
CA SER A 26 7.56 8.75 4.67
C SER A 26 6.09 8.63 5.04
N GLU A 27 5.21 8.32 4.09
CA GLU A 27 3.78 8.17 4.39
C GLU A 27 3.51 6.98 5.31
N LEU A 28 4.20 5.87 5.10
CA LEU A 28 4.06 4.72 5.97
C LEU A 28 4.52 5.04 7.39
N LYS A 29 5.62 5.77 7.52
CA LYS A 29 6.13 6.20 8.82
C LYS A 29 5.14 7.11 9.55
N GLU A 30 4.53 8.04 8.83
CA GLU A 30 3.49 8.91 9.41
C GLU A 30 2.29 8.10 9.90
N ALA A 31 2.00 6.98 9.26
CA ALA A 31 0.94 6.07 9.66
C ALA A 31 1.43 5.04 10.69
N HIS A 32 2.58 5.28 11.31
CA HIS A 32 3.16 4.43 12.34
C HIS A 32 3.63 3.05 11.85
N LEU A 33 3.97 2.97 10.57
CA LEU A 33 4.51 1.74 9.97
C LEU A 33 5.90 2.02 9.41
N ILE A 34 6.92 1.58 10.12
CA ILE A 34 8.30 1.79 9.72
C ILE A 34 8.73 0.66 8.80
N VAL A 35 9.09 1.01 7.57
CA VAL A 35 9.53 0.06 6.55
C VAL A 35 10.85 0.55 5.96
N VAL A 36 11.81 -0.36 5.86
CA VAL A 36 13.12 -0.04 5.28
C VAL A 36 13.11 -0.37 3.79
N GLU A 37 14.02 0.28 3.06
CA GLU A 37 14.12 0.10 1.61
C GLU A 37 14.34 -1.36 1.20
N GLY A 38 15.13 -2.11 1.99
CA GLY A 38 15.38 -3.52 1.71
C GLY A 38 14.14 -4.39 1.73
N THR A 39 13.11 -3.98 2.44
CA THR A 39 11.82 -4.67 2.44
C THR A 39 10.92 -4.16 1.32
N LEU A 40 10.99 -2.86 1.06
CA LEU A 40 10.08 -2.21 0.12
C LEU A 40 10.42 -2.51 -1.35
N TYR A 41 11.70 -2.46 -1.73
CA TYR A 41 12.09 -2.67 -3.13
C TYR A 41 11.66 -4.02 -3.70
N PRO A 42 11.82 -5.16 -2.99
CA PRO A 42 11.32 -6.43 -3.51
C PRO A 42 9.82 -6.45 -3.75
N LEU A 43 9.04 -5.79 -2.89
CA LEU A 43 7.60 -5.68 -3.06
C LEU A 43 7.25 -4.86 -4.30
N LEU A 44 7.90 -3.72 -4.48
CA LEU A 44 7.69 -2.87 -5.65
C LEU A 44 8.06 -3.60 -6.94
N SER A 45 9.19 -4.34 -6.93
CA SER A 45 9.60 -5.12 -8.09
C SER A 45 8.59 -6.20 -8.44
N ARG A 46 8.06 -6.88 -7.45
CA ARG A 46 7.04 -7.91 -7.66
C ARG A 46 5.76 -7.32 -8.23
N LEU A 47 5.30 -6.20 -7.69
CA LEU A 47 4.10 -5.53 -8.18
C LEU A 47 4.29 -5.01 -9.60
N LYS A 48 5.46 -4.46 -9.88
CA LYS A 48 5.79 -3.98 -11.22
C LYS A 48 5.86 -5.13 -12.22
N ASN A 49 6.52 -6.22 -11.86
CA ASN A 49 6.65 -7.39 -12.73
C ASN A 49 5.30 -8.07 -12.96
N GLY A 50 4.38 -7.96 -12.00
CA GLY A 50 3.02 -8.44 -12.15
C GLY A 50 2.11 -7.52 -12.95
N GLY A 51 2.62 -6.40 -13.45
CA GLY A 51 1.86 -5.48 -14.29
C GLY A 51 0.97 -4.52 -13.52
N LEU A 52 1.11 -4.43 -12.19
CA LEU A 52 0.26 -3.57 -11.37
C LEU A 52 0.83 -2.17 -11.18
N LEU A 53 2.15 -2.04 -11.30
CA LEU A 53 2.85 -0.77 -11.22
C LEU A 53 3.68 -0.55 -12.47
N SER A 54 3.88 0.71 -12.81
CA SER A 54 4.90 1.13 -13.76
C SER A 54 5.72 2.24 -13.11
N TYR A 55 6.84 2.58 -13.72
CA TYR A 55 7.63 3.69 -13.22
C TYR A 55 8.30 4.43 -14.38
N GLN A 56 8.62 5.68 -14.12
CA GLN A 56 9.40 6.51 -15.01
C GLN A 56 10.62 7.03 -14.25
N TRP A 57 11.71 7.18 -14.96
CA TRP A 57 12.88 7.81 -14.38
C TRP A 57 12.68 9.33 -14.39
N GLN A 58 12.90 9.96 -13.25
CA GLN A 58 12.86 11.41 -13.11
C GLN A 58 14.27 11.91 -12.81
N GLU A 59 14.71 12.91 -13.55
CA GLU A 59 15.98 13.52 -13.28
C GLU A 59 15.92 14.35 -12.00
N SER A 60 17.00 14.29 -11.23
CA SER A 60 17.11 15.05 -10.01
C SER A 60 18.24 16.07 -10.19
N MET A 61 17.99 17.30 -9.77
CA MET A 61 19.01 18.36 -9.85
C MET A 61 20.16 18.13 -8.86
N GLN A 62 19.97 17.25 -7.89
CA GLN A 62 20.94 17.04 -6.82
C GLN A 62 21.39 15.59 -6.65
N GLY A 63 21.24 14.78 -7.68
CA GLY A 63 21.66 13.38 -7.57
C GLY A 63 21.29 12.54 -8.77
N PRO A 64 21.43 11.23 -8.66
CA PRO A 64 21.07 10.34 -9.76
C PRO A 64 19.57 10.37 -10.03
N PRO A 65 19.14 9.97 -11.23
CA PRO A 65 17.73 9.86 -11.55
C PRO A 65 17.02 8.93 -10.58
N ARG A 66 15.74 9.22 -10.30
CA ARG A 66 14.92 8.46 -9.37
C ARG A 66 13.72 7.86 -10.07
N LYS A 67 13.28 6.70 -9.61
CA LYS A 67 12.07 6.06 -10.12
C LYS A 67 10.84 6.72 -9.52
N TYR A 68 9.89 7.03 -10.37
CA TYR A 68 8.63 7.65 -10.01
C TYR A 68 7.52 6.64 -10.33
N TYR A 69 6.95 6.04 -9.31
CA TYR A 69 6.01 4.93 -9.47
C TYR A 69 4.58 5.42 -9.62
N GLU A 70 3.82 4.70 -10.44
CA GLU A 70 2.39 4.95 -10.62
C GLU A 70 1.64 3.63 -10.82
N LEU A 71 0.33 3.63 -10.56
CA LEU A 71 -0.50 2.45 -10.81
C LEU A 71 -0.81 2.34 -12.29
N THR A 72 -0.84 1.11 -12.77
CA THR A 72 -1.39 0.79 -14.09
C THR A 72 -2.91 0.64 -13.96
N ASP A 73 -3.61 0.50 -15.08
CA ASP A 73 -5.04 0.20 -15.05
C ASP A 73 -5.30 -1.13 -14.34
N ALA A 74 -4.47 -2.12 -14.60
CA ALA A 74 -4.55 -3.40 -13.88
C ALA A 74 -4.32 -3.22 -12.39
N GLY A 75 -3.40 -2.33 -12.00
CA GLY A 75 -3.13 -2.00 -10.61
C GLY A 75 -4.34 -1.38 -9.93
N ARG A 76 -5.03 -0.47 -10.61
CA ARG A 76 -6.24 0.14 -10.05
C ARG A 76 -7.36 -0.88 -9.87
N SER A 77 -7.53 -1.78 -10.84
CA SER A 77 -8.53 -2.85 -10.72
C SER A 77 -8.20 -3.78 -9.56
N PHE A 78 -6.94 -4.15 -9.43
CA PHE A 78 -6.49 -4.99 -8.32
C PHE A 78 -6.70 -4.30 -6.96
N LEU A 79 -6.40 -3.01 -6.89
CA LEU A 79 -6.64 -2.24 -5.67
C LEU A 79 -8.12 -2.26 -5.29
N GLN A 80 -9.01 -2.13 -6.27
CA GLN A 80 -10.45 -2.18 -6.00
C GLN A 80 -10.85 -3.54 -5.42
N GLU A 81 -10.30 -4.62 -5.94
CA GLU A 81 -10.56 -5.96 -5.40
C GLU A 81 -10.06 -6.08 -3.96
N LEU A 82 -8.88 -5.54 -3.66
CA LEU A 82 -8.35 -5.54 -2.31
C LEU A 82 -9.21 -4.71 -1.36
N GLU A 83 -9.68 -3.54 -1.80
CA GLU A 83 -10.57 -2.72 -0.99
C GLU A 83 -11.85 -3.46 -0.64
N ASN A 84 -12.44 -4.14 -1.61
CA ASN A 84 -13.64 -4.93 -1.38
C ASN A 84 -13.38 -6.05 -0.37
N ALA A 85 -12.27 -6.76 -0.52
CA ALA A 85 -11.92 -7.84 0.39
C ALA A 85 -11.68 -7.33 1.82
N TRP A 86 -10.95 -6.24 1.96
CA TRP A 86 -10.69 -5.64 3.28
C TRP A 86 -11.95 -5.08 3.91
N ASN A 87 -12.84 -4.49 3.12
CA ASN A 87 -14.13 -4.00 3.64
C ASN A 87 -14.98 -5.16 4.17
N ASP A 88 -15.01 -6.28 3.46
CA ASP A 88 -15.76 -7.47 3.92
C ASP A 88 -15.20 -7.96 5.25
N ILE A 89 -13.87 -8.06 5.37
CA ILE A 89 -13.20 -8.48 6.60
C ILE A 89 -13.54 -7.49 7.72
N ARG A 90 -13.46 -6.21 7.45
CA ARG A 90 -13.77 -5.17 8.45
C ARG A 90 -15.19 -5.27 8.94
N HIS A 91 -16.14 -5.45 8.04
CA HIS A 91 -17.56 -5.60 8.43
C HIS A 91 -17.77 -6.82 9.31
N THR A 92 -17.12 -7.93 8.97
CA THR A 92 -17.18 -9.14 9.78
C THR A 92 -16.62 -8.90 11.18
N ILE A 93 -15.46 -8.27 11.25
CA ILE A 93 -14.80 -7.97 12.52
C ILE A 93 -15.65 -7.03 13.35
N GLU A 94 -16.23 -6.00 12.74
CA GLU A 94 -17.09 -5.04 13.43
C GLU A 94 -18.30 -5.73 14.06
N LYS A 95 -18.94 -6.64 13.34
CA LYS A 95 -20.08 -7.40 13.87
C LYS A 95 -19.69 -8.23 15.08
N VAL A 96 -18.57 -8.95 14.98
CA VAL A 96 -18.11 -9.78 16.08
C VAL A 96 -17.66 -8.92 17.26
N SER A 97 -17.02 -7.79 16.99
CA SER A 97 -16.54 -6.87 18.02
C SER A 97 -17.67 -6.22 18.81
N VAL A 98 -18.78 -5.90 18.16
CA VAL A 98 -19.93 -5.33 18.85
C VAL A 98 -20.43 -6.30 19.91
N ASP A 99 -20.55 -7.58 19.57
CA ASP A 99 -20.97 -8.60 20.53
C ASP A 99 -19.97 -8.72 21.69
N ASN A 100 -18.69 -8.71 21.39
CA ASN A 100 -17.63 -8.75 22.39
C ASN A 100 -17.60 -7.51 23.27
N THR A 101 -17.83 -6.34 22.69
CA THR A 101 -17.86 -5.07 23.42
C THR A 101 -19.01 -5.08 24.43
N ILE A 102 -20.16 -5.56 24.04
CA ILE A 102 -21.31 -5.68 24.92
C ILE A 102 -20.98 -6.62 26.09
N ALA A 103 -20.36 -7.75 25.80
CA ALA A 103 -19.96 -8.71 26.81
C ALA A 103 -18.94 -8.13 27.80
N VAL A 104 -17.99 -7.33 27.31
CA VAL A 104 -16.96 -6.71 28.14
C VAL A 104 -17.55 -5.64 29.04
N VAL A 105 -18.49 -4.86 28.54
CA VAL A 105 -19.11 -3.78 29.32
C VAL A 105 -19.96 -4.32 30.44
N GLN A 106 -20.54 -5.49 30.26
CA GLN A 106 -21.36 -6.14 31.27
C GLN A 106 -20.53 -6.87 32.31
#